data_261602196ed2687e19093448fd0932d2
#
_entry.id   261602196ed2687e19093448fd0932d2
#
_cell.length_a   1.000
_cell.length_b   1.000
_cell.length_c   1.000
_cell.angle_alpha   90.00
_cell.angle_beta   90.00
_cell.angle_gamma   90.00
#
_symmetry.space_group_name_H-M   'P 1'
#
loop_
_entity.id
_entity.type
_entity.pdbx_description
1 polymer ?
#
loop_
_entity_poly.entity_id
_entity_poly.type
_entity_poly.pdbx_seq_one_letter_code
_entity_poly.pdbx_strand_id
1 'polypeptide(L)'
;MKRILYLHAGAEMYGADKVLLELIKGLDSKEFEAHVILPNDGVLVEALRQVGAKVSVLDYPILRRKYFNPKGIADYIRSYNFYAKQIALYAREHSIDMVHNNTAAVLEGIYLKRKLKLPLIWHVHEIIVKPKAISDFINMLMGRYADKIVTVSPSGR
;
A
#
# COMPACT_ATOMS: atom_id res chain seq x y z
N MET A 1 12.41 10.89 15.06
CA MET A 1 11.86 10.89 13.69
C MET A 1 11.10 9.59 13.43
N LYS A 2 9.86 9.70 12.99
CA LYS A 2 9.06 8.53 12.65
C LYS A 2 9.19 8.19 11.18
N ARG A 3 9.35 6.91 10.89
CA ARG A 3 9.50 6.41 9.52
C ARG A 3 8.22 5.71 9.09
N ILE A 4 7.60 6.22 8.04
CA ILE A 4 6.34 5.71 7.52
C ILE A 4 6.61 5.00 6.21
N LEU A 5 6.10 3.76 6.09
CA LEU A 5 6.18 3.02 4.84
C LEU A 5 4.84 3.10 4.12
N TYR A 6 4.86 3.63 2.92
CA TYR A 6 3.68 3.72 2.06
C TYR A 6 3.72 2.60 1.03
N LEU A 7 2.63 1.83 0.95
CA LEU A 7 2.45 0.82 -0.08
C LEU A 7 1.36 1.30 -1.02
N HIS A 8 1.63 1.23 -2.32
CA HIS A 8 0.74 1.82 -3.33
C HIS A 8 0.58 0.88 -4.52
N ALA A 9 -0.38 1.16 -5.40
CA ALA A 9 -0.79 0.23 -6.44
C ALA A 9 -0.29 0.58 -7.85
N GLY A 10 0.45 1.66 -8.01
CA GLY A 10 0.91 2.05 -9.33
C GLY A 10 2.02 3.09 -9.25
N ALA A 11 2.48 3.55 -10.41
CA ALA A 11 3.57 4.51 -10.48
C ALA A 11 3.35 5.58 -11.55
N GLU A 12 2.10 5.79 -11.93
CA GLU A 12 1.74 6.81 -12.90
C GLU A 12 1.45 8.14 -12.21
N MET A 13 0.60 8.96 -12.81
CA MET A 13 0.23 10.23 -12.19
C MET A 13 -1.27 10.47 -12.30
N TYR A 14 -2.04 9.44 -11.92
CA TYR A 14 -3.50 9.51 -11.89
C TYR A 14 -3.98 9.88 -10.47
N GLY A 15 -5.27 9.85 -10.25
CA GLY A 15 -5.89 10.33 -9.01
C GLY A 15 -5.22 9.92 -7.72
N ALA A 16 -5.18 8.62 -7.43
CA ALA A 16 -4.60 8.12 -6.19
C ALA A 16 -3.09 8.38 -6.12
N ASP A 17 -2.41 8.36 -7.28
CA ASP A 17 -0.98 8.64 -7.36
C ASP A 17 -0.69 10.09 -6.95
N LYS A 18 -1.51 11.02 -7.44
CA LYS A 18 -1.37 12.43 -7.07
C LYS A 18 -1.67 12.66 -5.60
N VAL A 19 -2.65 11.96 -5.06
CA VAL A 19 -2.97 12.08 -3.63
C VAL A 19 -1.79 11.62 -2.79
N LEU A 20 -1.16 10.50 -3.16
CA LEU A 20 0.02 10.01 -2.45
C LEU A 20 1.14 11.04 -2.50
N LEU A 21 1.40 11.61 -3.68
CA LEU A 21 2.43 12.63 -3.84
C LEU A 21 2.16 13.84 -2.94
N GLU A 22 0.91 14.31 -2.90
CA GLU A 22 0.55 15.46 -2.07
C GLU A 22 0.64 15.15 -0.59
N LEU A 23 0.27 13.94 -0.17
CA LEU A 23 0.40 13.53 1.22
C LEU A 23 1.86 13.60 1.67
N ILE A 24 2.76 13.05 0.86
CA ILE A 24 4.17 13.00 1.22
C ILE A 24 4.80 14.38 1.14
N LYS A 25 4.42 15.17 0.15
CA LYS A 25 4.89 16.54 0.01
C LYS A 25 4.52 17.40 1.21
N GLY A 26 3.37 17.12 1.83
CA GLY A 26 2.88 17.85 3.01
C GLY A 26 3.43 17.37 4.33
N LEU A 27 4.22 16.29 4.37
CA LEU A 27 4.79 15.80 5.61
C LEU A 27 5.84 16.76 6.16
N ASP A 28 5.88 16.89 7.48
CA ASP A 28 6.94 17.62 8.14
C ASP A 28 8.21 16.76 8.13
N SER A 29 9.16 17.11 7.28
CA SER A 29 10.39 16.34 7.10
C SER A 29 11.27 16.32 8.35
N LYS A 30 11.01 17.17 9.33
CA LYS A 30 11.72 17.15 10.60
C LYS A 30 11.18 16.08 11.54
N GLU A 31 9.94 15.66 11.36
CA GLU A 31 9.30 14.68 12.22
C GLU A 31 9.07 13.34 11.53
N PHE A 32 8.94 13.33 10.21
CA PHE A 32 8.58 12.13 9.46
C PHE A 32 9.53 11.91 8.30
N GLU A 33 9.84 10.64 8.06
CA GLU A 33 10.61 10.21 6.90
C GLU A 33 9.71 9.27 6.10
N ALA A 34 9.48 9.59 4.83
CA ALA A 34 8.62 8.79 3.97
C ALA A 34 9.43 7.76 3.20
N HIS A 35 9.03 6.51 3.31
CA HIS A 35 9.53 5.41 2.48
C HIS A 35 8.37 4.92 1.65
N VAL A 36 8.58 4.72 0.35
CA VAL A 36 7.52 4.28 -0.55
C VAL A 36 8.01 3.07 -1.31
N ILE A 37 7.18 2.03 -1.37
CA ILE A 37 7.43 0.88 -2.22
C ILE A 37 6.34 0.85 -3.27
N LEU A 38 6.74 0.88 -4.54
CA LEU A 38 5.84 0.86 -5.68
C LEU A 38 5.96 -0.47 -6.43
N PRO A 39 4.88 -0.93 -7.06
CA PRO A 39 4.90 -2.23 -7.75
C PRO A 39 5.60 -2.21 -9.10
N ASN A 40 5.86 -1.03 -9.65
CA ASN A 40 6.52 -0.89 -10.93
C ASN A 40 7.15 0.48 -11.05
N ASP A 41 8.05 0.64 -12.02
CA ASP A 41 8.66 1.93 -12.31
C ASP A 41 7.67 2.82 -13.08
N GLY A 42 7.86 4.12 -13.01
CA GLY A 42 7.01 5.09 -13.68
C GLY A 42 7.31 6.50 -13.22
N VAL A 43 6.53 7.46 -13.72
CA VAL A 43 6.75 8.89 -13.44
C VAL A 43 6.63 9.23 -11.96
N LEU A 44 5.84 8.47 -11.21
CA LEU A 44 5.65 8.71 -9.79
C LEU A 44 6.93 8.48 -8.98
N VAL A 45 7.78 7.54 -9.41
CA VAL A 45 9.02 7.23 -8.69
C VAL A 45 9.87 8.48 -8.54
N GLU A 46 10.15 9.16 -9.66
CA GLU A 46 10.98 10.36 -9.63
C GLU A 46 10.30 11.51 -8.92
N ALA A 47 8.99 11.66 -9.14
CA ALA A 47 8.23 12.74 -8.48
C ALA A 47 8.30 12.60 -6.96
N LEU A 48 8.17 11.38 -6.44
CA LEU A 48 8.27 11.15 -5.00
C LEU A 48 9.67 11.40 -4.47
N ARG A 49 10.68 11.00 -5.23
CA ARG A 49 12.07 11.25 -4.82
C ARG A 49 12.36 12.75 -4.73
N GLN A 50 11.80 13.52 -5.65
CA GLN A 50 12.00 14.97 -5.65
C GLN A 50 11.39 15.67 -4.44
N VAL A 51 10.35 15.09 -3.84
CA VAL A 51 9.78 15.66 -2.61
C VAL A 51 10.35 15.02 -1.35
N GLY A 52 11.42 14.26 -1.48
CA GLY A 52 12.17 13.76 -0.33
C GLY A 52 11.87 12.34 0.12
N ALA A 53 11.02 11.62 -0.60
CA ALA A 53 10.71 10.24 -0.26
C ALA A 53 11.83 9.30 -0.70
N LYS A 54 12.03 8.23 0.06
CA LYS A 54 12.91 7.13 -0.33
C LYS A 54 12.04 6.11 -1.05
N VAL A 55 12.28 5.89 -2.33
CA VAL A 55 11.42 5.07 -3.17
C VAL A 55 12.15 3.82 -3.62
N SER A 56 11.48 2.69 -3.46
CA SER A 56 11.94 1.39 -3.95
C SER A 56 10.86 0.78 -4.82
N VAL A 57 11.27 -0.06 -5.77
CA VAL A 57 10.34 -0.74 -6.67
C VAL A 57 10.45 -2.24 -6.42
N LEU A 58 9.33 -2.87 -6.09
CA LEU A 58 9.23 -4.33 -5.94
C LEU A 58 7.97 -4.77 -6.67
N ASP A 59 8.07 -5.78 -7.51
CA ASP A 59 6.94 -6.23 -8.33
C ASP A 59 5.94 -7.07 -7.54
N TYR A 60 5.46 -6.53 -6.41
CA TYR A 60 4.51 -7.25 -5.59
C TYR A 60 3.12 -7.28 -6.25
N PRO A 61 2.31 -8.28 -5.92
CA PRO A 61 1.02 -8.43 -6.60
C PRO A 61 0.01 -7.38 -6.14
N ILE A 62 -0.68 -6.81 -7.12
CA ILE A 62 -1.82 -5.94 -6.87
C ILE A 62 -3.07 -6.78 -7.13
N LEU A 63 -4.01 -6.73 -6.19
CA LEU A 63 -5.22 -7.54 -6.30
C LEU A 63 -6.05 -7.05 -7.48
N ARG A 64 -6.09 -7.85 -8.54
CA ARG A 64 -6.72 -7.52 -9.80
C ARG A 64 -7.58 -8.68 -10.28
N ARG A 65 -8.45 -8.39 -11.24
CA ARG A 65 -9.37 -9.39 -11.78
C ARG A 65 -8.68 -10.64 -12.29
N LYS A 66 -7.45 -10.53 -12.81
CA LYS A 66 -6.73 -11.70 -13.32
C LYS A 66 -6.46 -12.76 -12.25
N TYR A 67 -6.55 -12.39 -10.97
CA TYR A 67 -6.35 -13.33 -9.87
C TYR A 67 -7.65 -13.98 -9.39
N PHE A 68 -8.81 -13.58 -9.93
CA PHE A 68 -10.11 -14.04 -9.40
C PHE A 68 -10.56 -15.34 -10.07
N ASN A 69 -9.72 -16.36 -10.02
CA ASN A 69 -9.99 -17.72 -10.46
C ASN A 69 -9.03 -18.65 -9.70
N PRO A 70 -9.27 -19.99 -9.70
CA PRO A 70 -8.43 -20.86 -8.86
C PRO A 70 -6.94 -20.77 -9.13
N LYS A 71 -6.53 -20.72 -10.39
CA LYS A 71 -5.11 -20.59 -10.73
C LYS A 71 -4.57 -19.22 -10.33
N GLY A 72 -5.36 -18.17 -10.60
CA GLY A 72 -4.97 -16.81 -10.26
C GLY A 72 -4.82 -16.61 -8.76
N ILE A 73 -5.70 -17.22 -7.96
CA ILE A 73 -5.60 -17.14 -6.51
C ILE A 73 -4.32 -17.81 -6.02
N ALA A 74 -3.99 -18.98 -6.58
CA ALA A 74 -2.75 -19.67 -6.23
C ALA A 74 -1.52 -18.84 -6.58
N ASP A 75 -1.53 -18.22 -7.77
CA ASP A 75 -0.44 -17.35 -8.20
C ASP A 75 -0.30 -16.13 -7.29
N TYR A 76 -1.45 -15.53 -6.92
CA TYR A 76 -1.46 -14.38 -6.02
C TYR A 76 -0.85 -14.74 -4.68
N ILE A 77 -1.29 -15.84 -4.07
CA ILE A 77 -0.80 -16.26 -2.76
C ILE A 77 0.70 -16.51 -2.79
N ARG A 78 1.21 -17.13 -3.85
CA ARG A 78 2.64 -17.38 -4.00
C ARG A 78 3.43 -16.08 -4.07
N SER A 79 2.99 -15.16 -4.93
CA SER A 79 3.65 -13.86 -5.08
C SER A 79 3.53 -13.05 -3.80
N TYR A 80 2.36 -13.05 -3.18
CA TYR A 80 2.14 -12.36 -1.91
C TYR A 80 3.14 -12.83 -0.85
N ASN A 81 3.26 -14.14 -0.67
CA ASN A 81 4.17 -14.66 0.34
C ASN A 81 5.61 -14.24 0.09
N PHE A 82 6.04 -14.28 -1.17
CA PHE A 82 7.40 -13.89 -1.52
C PHE A 82 7.64 -12.40 -1.26
N TYR A 83 6.79 -11.56 -1.81
CA TYR A 83 7.00 -10.11 -1.73
C TYR A 83 6.67 -9.52 -0.36
N ALA A 84 5.71 -10.10 0.36
CA ALA A 84 5.44 -9.66 1.73
C ALA A 84 6.67 -9.82 2.61
N LYS A 85 7.41 -10.92 2.43
CA LYS A 85 8.66 -11.13 3.17
C LYS A 85 9.73 -10.13 2.77
N GLN A 86 9.82 -9.78 1.49
CA GLN A 86 10.76 -8.78 1.01
C GLN A 86 10.44 -7.40 1.60
N ILE A 87 9.16 -7.04 1.63
CA ILE A 87 8.73 -5.78 2.20
C ILE A 87 8.99 -5.76 3.70
N ALA A 88 8.75 -6.87 4.39
CA ALA A 88 9.02 -6.97 5.83
C ALA A 88 10.51 -6.80 6.12
N LEU A 89 11.36 -7.37 5.28
CA LEU A 89 12.81 -7.22 5.42
C LEU A 89 13.20 -5.74 5.24
N TYR A 90 12.64 -5.08 4.24
CA TYR A 90 12.86 -3.64 4.03
C TYR A 90 12.45 -2.85 5.28
N ALA A 91 11.26 -3.13 5.80
CA ALA A 91 10.74 -2.41 6.97
C ALA A 91 11.64 -2.59 8.18
N ARG A 92 12.17 -3.79 8.36
CA ARG A 92 13.05 -4.07 9.47
C ARG A 92 14.41 -3.38 9.30
N GLU A 93 14.96 -3.45 8.10
CA GLU A 93 16.25 -2.83 7.81
C GLU A 93 16.23 -1.30 7.93
N HIS A 94 15.09 -0.70 7.62
CA HIS A 94 14.95 0.76 7.65
C HIS A 94 14.23 1.26 8.90
N SER A 95 13.99 0.38 9.86
CA SER A 95 13.35 0.73 11.15
C SER A 95 12.04 1.47 10.96
N ILE A 96 11.17 0.94 10.12
CA ILE A 96 9.85 1.53 9.84
C ILE A 96 9.00 1.49 11.11
N ASP A 97 8.32 2.59 11.40
CA ASP A 97 7.47 2.74 12.58
C ASP A 97 6.00 2.48 12.32
N MET A 98 5.53 2.71 11.10
CA MET A 98 4.13 2.45 10.76
C MET A 98 3.98 2.24 9.26
N VAL A 99 2.88 1.59 8.88
CA VAL A 99 2.58 1.28 7.48
C VAL A 99 1.32 2.06 7.08
N HIS A 100 1.41 2.75 5.95
CA HIS A 100 0.29 3.43 5.34
C HIS A 100 -0.03 2.74 4.01
N ASN A 101 -1.07 1.91 4.03
CA ASN A 101 -1.49 1.16 2.86
C ASN A 101 -2.43 2.04 2.04
N ASN A 102 -1.98 2.51 0.91
CA ASN A 102 -2.66 3.59 0.17
C ASN A 102 -3.69 3.08 -0.85
N THR A 103 -4.15 1.84 -0.70
CA THR A 103 -5.15 1.26 -1.59
C THR A 103 -5.71 -0.01 -0.99
N ALA A 104 -6.96 -0.33 -1.34
CA ALA A 104 -7.57 -1.59 -0.93
C ALA A 104 -7.02 -2.80 -1.69
N ALA A 105 -6.31 -2.57 -2.79
CA ALA A 105 -5.82 -3.65 -3.66
C ALA A 105 -4.45 -4.20 -3.26
N VAL A 106 -3.82 -3.66 -2.20
CA VAL A 106 -2.53 -4.12 -1.70
C VAL A 106 -2.74 -4.68 -0.30
N LEU A 107 -2.47 -5.97 -0.12
CA LEU A 107 -2.73 -6.66 1.14
C LEU A 107 -1.47 -6.91 1.97
N GLU A 108 -0.31 -6.60 1.44
CA GLU A 108 0.97 -6.88 2.10
C GLU A 108 1.14 -6.16 3.43
N GLY A 109 0.44 -5.04 3.63
CA GLY A 109 0.46 -4.34 4.91
C GLY A 109 -0.03 -5.19 6.07
N ILE A 110 -0.95 -6.12 5.81
CA ILE A 110 -1.45 -7.05 6.82
C ILE A 110 -0.32 -7.93 7.35
N TYR A 111 0.54 -8.41 6.44
CA TYR A 111 1.70 -9.21 6.81
C TYR A 111 2.62 -8.44 7.76
N LEU A 112 2.88 -7.17 7.45
CA LEU A 112 3.73 -6.32 8.28
C LEU A 112 3.12 -6.10 9.66
N LYS A 113 1.82 -5.88 9.73
CA LYS A 113 1.13 -5.72 11.01
C LYS A 113 1.25 -6.99 11.85
N ARG A 114 1.04 -8.14 11.24
CA ARG A 114 1.06 -9.41 11.97
C ARG A 114 2.46 -9.83 12.39
N LYS A 115 3.45 -9.65 11.53
CA LYS A 115 4.82 -10.14 11.77
C LYS A 115 5.68 -9.15 12.55
N LEU A 116 5.55 -7.87 12.26
CA LEU A 116 6.38 -6.84 12.87
C LEU A 116 5.63 -6.00 13.90
N LYS A 117 4.33 -6.24 14.06
CA LYS A 117 3.47 -5.52 15.01
C LYS A 117 3.41 -4.02 14.71
N LEU A 118 3.54 -3.66 13.44
CA LEU A 118 3.48 -2.25 13.04
C LEU A 118 2.04 -1.75 12.95
N PRO A 119 1.76 -0.52 13.37
CA PRO A 119 0.45 0.08 13.12
C PRO A 119 0.16 0.14 11.63
N LEU A 120 -1.07 -0.15 11.25
CA LEU A 120 -1.49 -0.17 9.85
C LEU A 120 -2.63 0.83 9.63
N ILE A 121 -2.36 1.85 8.82
CA ILE A 121 -3.38 2.77 8.35
C ILE A 121 -3.74 2.36 6.92
N TRP A 122 -5.03 2.23 6.64
CA TRP A 122 -5.49 1.84 5.33
C TRP A 122 -6.26 3.00 4.70
N HIS A 123 -5.72 3.56 3.65
CA HIS A 123 -6.32 4.69 2.94
C HIS A 123 -6.95 4.17 1.65
N VAL A 124 -8.27 4.25 1.58
CA VAL A 124 -9.04 3.67 0.48
C VAL A 124 -9.50 4.75 -0.47
N HIS A 125 -9.04 4.71 -1.70
CA HIS A 125 -9.38 5.68 -2.74
C HIS A 125 -10.44 5.14 -3.69
N GLU A 126 -10.53 3.82 -3.80
CA GLU A 126 -11.50 3.16 -4.67
C GLU A 126 -12.32 2.18 -3.87
N ILE A 127 -13.50 1.86 -4.39
CA ILE A 127 -14.38 0.86 -3.79
C ILE A 127 -14.40 -0.35 -4.73
N ILE A 128 -14.01 -1.50 -4.20
CA ILE A 128 -14.08 -2.76 -4.96
C ILE A 128 -15.49 -3.30 -4.76
N VAL A 129 -16.31 -3.23 -5.81
CA VAL A 129 -17.70 -3.65 -5.72
C VAL A 129 -17.98 -4.99 -6.38
N LYS A 130 -17.12 -5.43 -7.29
CA LYS A 130 -17.30 -6.69 -8.03
C LYS A 130 -15.98 -7.43 -8.12
N PRO A 131 -16.01 -8.77 -8.00
CA PRO A 131 -17.16 -9.55 -7.53
C PRO A 131 -17.44 -9.28 -6.04
N LYS A 132 -18.70 -9.39 -5.65
CA LYS A 132 -19.12 -9.07 -4.28
C LYS A 132 -18.37 -9.90 -3.24
N ALA A 133 -18.11 -11.17 -3.52
CA ALA A 133 -17.38 -12.02 -2.59
C ALA A 133 -15.98 -11.48 -2.30
N ILE A 134 -15.29 -10.94 -3.32
CA ILE A 134 -13.97 -10.35 -3.13
C ILE A 134 -14.09 -9.04 -2.37
N SER A 135 -15.09 -8.22 -2.69
CA SER A 135 -15.32 -6.97 -1.97
C SER A 135 -15.58 -7.23 -0.48
N ASP A 136 -16.44 -8.19 -0.18
CA ASP A 136 -16.75 -8.55 1.22
C ASP A 136 -15.52 -9.05 1.95
N PHE A 137 -14.69 -9.86 1.27
CA PHE A 137 -13.46 -10.38 1.85
C PHE A 137 -12.47 -9.25 2.18
N ILE A 138 -12.27 -8.33 1.24
CA ILE A 138 -11.37 -7.19 1.45
C ILE A 138 -11.88 -6.31 2.58
N ASN A 139 -13.18 -6.02 2.62
CA ASN A 139 -13.76 -5.21 3.69
C ASN A 139 -13.59 -5.87 5.06
N MET A 140 -13.74 -7.18 5.10
CA MET A 140 -13.53 -7.92 6.35
C MET A 140 -12.07 -7.83 6.80
N LEU A 141 -11.12 -7.98 5.86
CA LEU A 141 -9.70 -7.88 6.20
C LEU A 141 -9.35 -6.49 6.70
N MET A 142 -9.86 -5.44 6.06
CA MET A 142 -9.60 -4.08 6.51
C MET A 142 -10.14 -3.85 7.91
N GLY A 143 -11.37 -4.30 8.17
CA GLY A 143 -11.96 -4.13 9.49
C GLY A 143 -11.22 -4.89 10.58
N ARG A 144 -10.63 -6.04 10.24
CA ARG A 144 -9.94 -6.88 11.22
C ARG A 144 -8.51 -6.39 11.51
N TYR A 145 -7.78 -5.95 10.48
CA TYR A 145 -6.34 -5.72 10.62
C TYR A 145 -5.92 -4.26 10.60
N ALA A 146 -6.72 -3.37 10.03
CA ALA A 146 -6.34 -1.96 10.01
C ALA A 146 -6.55 -1.32 11.38
N ASP A 147 -5.57 -0.57 11.84
CA ASP A 147 -5.71 0.22 13.06
C ASP A 147 -6.55 1.47 12.79
N LYS A 148 -6.52 1.96 11.55
CA LYS A 148 -7.32 3.08 11.13
C LYS A 148 -7.64 2.94 9.65
N ILE A 149 -8.87 3.24 9.27
CA ILE A 149 -9.30 3.24 7.87
C ILE A 149 -9.71 4.67 7.51
N VAL A 150 -9.10 5.18 6.44
CA VAL A 150 -9.42 6.49 5.88
C VAL A 150 -10.03 6.26 4.51
N THR A 151 -11.21 6.80 4.28
CA THR A 151 -11.88 6.66 2.98
C THR A 151 -12.00 8.01 2.32
N VAL A 152 -11.87 8.00 0.98
CA VAL A 152 -12.10 9.19 0.16
C VAL A 152 -13.33 8.93 -0.67
N SER A 153 -14.36 9.76 -0.48
CA SER A 153 -15.59 9.62 -1.23
C SER A 153 -15.37 10.02 -2.68
N PRO A 154 -15.79 9.19 -3.63
CA PRO A 154 -15.68 9.55 -5.06
C PRO A 154 -16.43 10.83 -5.42
N SER A 155 -17.43 11.20 -4.64
CA SER A 155 -18.18 12.42 -4.88
C SER A 155 -17.55 13.66 -4.25
N GLY A 156 -16.39 13.52 -3.65
CA GLY A 156 -15.69 14.63 -3.04
C GLY A 156 -16.21 15.05 -1.68
N ARG A 157 -17.01 14.22 -1.09
CA ARG A 157 -17.57 14.51 0.25
C ARG A 157 -16.78 13.86 1.33
#